data_83bce3efc055f7ae0e68f1cc7bdff420
#
_entry.id   83bce3efc055f7ae0e68f1cc7bdff420
#
_cell.length_a   1.000
_cell.length_b   1.000
_cell.length_c   1.000
_cell.angle_alpha   90.00
_cell.angle_beta   90.00
_cell.angle_gamma   90.00
#
_symmetry.space_group_name_H-M   'P 1'
#
loop_
_entity.id
_entity.type
_entity.pdbx_description
1 polymer ?
#
loop_
_entity_poly.entity_id
_entity_poly.type
_entity_poly.pdbx_seq_one_letter_code
_entity_poly.pdbx_strand_id
1 'polypeptide(L)' 'MKRVKLTAIIQKEGRGFVALCPELDIASQGTSKKQARGNLQEAVEGFFETASAAEIKTRLGTERYIENLEVRLA' A
#
# COMPACT_ATOMS: atom_id res chain seq x y z
N MET A 1 12.38 1.15 18.22
CA MET A 1 11.31 1.36 17.23
C MET A 1 11.41 0.33 16.12
N LYS A 2 10.32 -0.30 15.82
CA LYS A 2 10.27 -1.36 14.82
C LYS A 2 9.90 -0.79 13.45
N ARG A 3 10.62 -1.19 12.41
CA ARG A 3 10.30 -0.79 11.05
C ARG A 3 9.77 -1.99 10.28
N VAL A 4 8.76 -1.77 9.48
CA VAL A 4 8.13 -2.79 8.67
C VAL A 4 8.28 -2.39 7.20
N LYS A 5 8.67 -3.35 6.37
CA LYS A 5 8.77 -3.11 4.93
C LYS A 5 7.47 -3.52 4.27
N LEU A 6 6.84 -2.57 3.63
CA LEU A 6 5.59 -2.77 2.89
C LEU A 6 5.77 -2.28 1.47
N THR A 7 4.83 -2.64 0.61
CA THR A 7 4.88 -2.28 -0.79
C THR A 7 3.98 -1.07 -1.05
N ALA A 8 4.43 -0.18 -1.91
CA ALA A 8 3.61 0.89 -2.43
C ALA A 8 3.56 0.75 -3.95
N ILE A 9 2.35 0.58 -4.48
CA ILE A 9 2.12 0.55 -5.92
C ILE A 9 1.50 1.88 -6.29
N ILE A 10 2.20 2.65 -7.12
CA ILE A 10 1.75 4.00 -7.46
C ILE A 10 1.39 4.04 -8.93
N GLN A 11 0.19 4.51 -9.21
CA GLN A 11 -0.36 4.53 -10.55
C GLN A 11 -0.96 5.88 -10.86
N LYS A 12 -0.72 6.36 -12.07
CA LYS A 12 -1.34 7.60 -12.51
C LYS A 12 -2.79 7.35 -12.87
N GLU A 13 -3.68 8.20 -12.37
CA GLU A 13 -5.10 8.16 -12.71
C GLU A 13 -5.57 9.57 -13.01
N GLY A 14 -6.00 9.80 -14.23
CA GLY A 14 -6.40 11.13 -14.65
C GLY A 14 -5.26 12.12 -14.45
N ARG A 15 -5.50 13.16 -13.68
CA ARG A 15 -4.47 14.18 -13.39
C ARG A 15 -3.75 13.92 -12.07
N GLY A 16 -4.13 12.89 -11.37
CA GLY A 16 -3.54 12.58 -10.09
C GLY A 16 -2.88 11.22 -10.06
N PHE A 17 -2.57 10.79 -8.86
CA PHE A 17 -1.92 9.50 -8.62
C PHE A 17 -2.63 8.78 -7.49
N VAL A 18 -2.67 7.47 -7.58
CA VAL A 18 -3.17 6.60 -6.52
C VAL A 18 -2.01 5.74 -6.03
N ALA A 19 -1.92 5.55 -4.73
CA ALA A 19 -0.92 4.68 -4.12
C ALA A 19 -1.65 3.59 -3.35
N LEU A 20 -1.24 2.34 -3.55
CA LEU A 20 -1.84 1.19 -2.92
C LEU A 20 -0.80 0.40 -2.14
N CYS A 21 -1.14 0.04 -0.91
CA CYS A 21 -0.36 -0.90 -0.11
C CYS A 21 -1.11 -2.24 -0.14
N PRO A 22 -0.67 -3.19 -0.98
CA PRO A 22 -1.42 -4.43 -1.15
C PRO A 22 -1.44 -5.31 0.10
N GLU A 23 -0.41 -5.24 0.92
CA GLU A 23 -0.34 -6.05 2.13
C GLU A 23 -1.46 -5.71 3.12
N LEU A 24 -1.88 -4.47 3.13
CA LEU A 24 -2.90 -4.00 4.08
C LEU A 24 -4.21 -3.63 3.38
N ASP A 25 -4.22 -3.65 2.06
CA ASP A 25 -5.37 -3.22 1.26
C ASP A 25 -5.79 -1.78 1.63
N ILE A 26 -4.79 -0.92 1.76
CA ILE A 26 -5.00 0.49 2.05
C ILE A 26 -4.53 1.28 0.84
N ALA A 27 -5.32 2.25 0.42
CA ALA A 27 -4.99 3.10 -0.71
C ALA A 27 -5.15 4.57 -0.34
N SER A 28 -4.41 5.41 -1.03
CA SER A 28 -4.52 6.84 -0.89
C SER A 28 -4.26 7.49 -2.24
N GLN A 29 -4.39 8.81 -2.31
CA GLN A 29 -4.22 9.52 -3.57
C GLN A 29 -3.55 10.85 -3.33
N GLY A 30 -3.09 11.46 -4.42
CA GLY A 30 -2.46 12.76 -4.38
C GLY A 30 -2.29 13.34 -5.77
N THR A 31 -1.79 14.57 -5.83
CA THR A 31 -1.59 15.27 -7.11
C THR A 31 -0.24 14.94 -7.75
N SER A 32 0.64 14.27 -7.02
CA SER A 32 1.94 13.83 -7.52
C SER A 32 2.24 12.44 -6.94
N LYS A 33 3.23 11.76 -7.51
CA LYS A 33 3.67 10.48 -6.97
C LYS A 33 4.12 10.62 -5.52
N LYS A 34 4.90 11.66 -5.25
CA LYS A 34 5.41 11.91 -3.91
C LYS A 34 4.28 12.17 -2.92
N GLN A 35 3.28 12.95 -3.33
CA GLN A 35 2.16 13.25 -2.46
C GLN A 35 1.31 12.01 -2.20
N ALA A 36 1.00 11.23 -3.25
CA ALA A 36 0.23 10.00 -3.09
C ALA A 36 0.94 9.03 -2.16
N ARG A 37 2.26 8.90 -2.32
CA ARG A 37 3.07 8.02 -1.46
C ARG A 37 3.06 8.50 -0.02
N GLY A 38 3.22 9.80 0.20
CA GLY A 38 3.20 10.36 1.55
C GLY A 38 1.85 10.19 2.22
N ASN A 39 0.77 10.40 1.46
CA ASN A 39 -0.57 10.22 1.99
C ASN A 39 -0.83 8.75 2.32
N LEU A 40 -0.31 7.83 1.51
CA LEU A 40 -0.40 6.40 1.81
C LEU A 40 0.34 6.07 3.10
N GLN A 41 1.53 6.61 3.27
CA GLN A 41 2.31 6.38 4.48
C GLN A 41 1.54 6.82 5.73
N GLU A 42 0.92 8.01 5.68
CA GLU A 42 0.10 8.49 6.79
C GLU A 42 -1.08 7.57 7.07
N ALA A 43 -1.74 7.10 6.00
CA ALA A 43 -2.88 6.20 6.15
C ALA A 43 -2.47 4.87 6.79
N VAL A 44 -1.32 4.35 6.39
CA VAL A 44 -0.79 3.10 6.95
C VAL A 44 -0.39 3.29 8.41
N GLU A 45 0.26 4.40 8.72
CA GLU A 45 0.63 4.71 10.10
C GLU A 45 -0.61 4.85 10.98
N GLY A 46 -1.66 5.50 10.45
CA GLY A 46 -2.93 5.60 11.16
C GLY A 46 -3.57 4.24 11.43
N PHE A 47 -3.46 3.34 10.44
CA PHE A 47 -3.95 1.98 10.63
C PHE A 47 -3.23 1.30 11.79
N PHE A 48 -1.89 1.38 11.82
CA PHE A 48 -1.12 0.76 12.90
C PHE A 48 -1.42 1.36 14.27
N GLU A 49 -1.78 2.64 14.33
CA GLU A 49 -2.10 3.29 15.58
C GLU A 49 -3.44 2.84 16.15
N THR A 50 -4.40 2.48 15.29
CA THR A 50 -5.76 2.19 15.72
C THR A 50 -6.13 0.71 15.66
N ALA A 51 -5.44 -0.09 14.85
CA ALA A 51 -5.75 -1.51 14.73
C ALA A 51 -5.26 -2.28 15.94
N SER A 52 -5.95 -3.38 16.26
CA SER A 52 -5.50 -4.25 17.34
C SER A 52 -4.23 -4.98 16.95
N ALA A 53 -3.47 -5.42 17.95
CA ALA A 53 -2.27 -6.22 17.70
C ALA A 53 -2.60 -7.49 16.93
N ALA A 54 -3.75 -8.10 17.22
CA ALA A 54 -4.19 -9.31 16.51
C ALA A 54 -4.47 -9.03 15.05
N GLU A 55 -5.12 -7.92 14.74
CA GLU A 55 -5.41 -7.55 13.36
C GLU A 55 -4.13 -7.26 12.58
N ILE A 56 -3.20 -6.53 13.18
CA ILE A 56 -1.91 -6.24 12.56
C ILE A 56 -1.17 -7.54 12.26
N LYS A 57 -1.12 -8.44 13.23
CA LYS A 57 -0.46 -9.72 13.07
C LYS A 57 -1.08 -10.54 11.94
N THR A 58 -2.41 -10.57 11.87
CA THR A 58 -3.11 -11.30 10.83
C THR A 58 -2.79 -10.74 9.45
N ARG A 59 -2.84 -9.42 9.30
CA ARG A 59 -2.57 -8.78 8.02
C ARG A 59 -1.13 -8.94 7.56
N LEU A 60 -0.18 -8.72 8.46
CA LEU A 60 1.23 -8.83 8.13
C LEU A 60 1.68 -10.28 7.98
N GLY A 61 0.99 -11.21 8.65
CA GLY A 61 1.33 -12.61 8.60
C GLY A 61 0.77 -13.37 7.40
N THR A 62 -0.08 -12.73 6.61
CA THR A 62 -0.63 -13.36 5.42
C THR A 62 0.47 -13.54 4.38
N GLU A 63 0.65 -14.76 3.91
CA GLU A 63 1.63 -15.05 2.89
C GLU A 63 1.15 -14.46 1.57
N ARG A 64 2.02 -13.67 0.94
CA ARG A 64 1.61 -12.90 -0.23
C ARG A 64 2.77 -12.78 -1.20
N TYR A 65 2.48 -12.91 -2.49
CA TYR A 65 3.50 -12.89 -3.52
C TYR A 65 3.18 -11.82 -4.55
N ILE A 66 4.19 -11.06 -4.94
CA ILE A 66 4.08 -10.06 -5.98
C ILE A 66 4.99 -10.50 -7.10
N GLU A 67 4.41 -10.80 -8.25
CA GLU A 67 5.15 -11.34 -9.38
C GLU A 67 4.81 -10.59 -10.66
N ASN A 68 5.73 -10.64 -11.60
CA ASN A 68 5.46 -10.15 -12.94
C ASN A 68 4.66 -11.21 -13.69
N LEU A 69 3.67 -10.76 -14.45
CA LEU A 69 2.84 -11.65 -15.24
C LEU A 69 3.00 -11.26 -16.70
N GLU A 70 3.39 -12.22 -17.52
CA GLU A 70 3.57 -11.99 -18.93
C GLU A 70 2.42 -12.66 -19.70
N VAL A 71 1.72 -11.86 -20.48
CA VAL A 71 0.55 -12.37 -21.20
C VAL A 71 0.67 -12.00 -22.67
N ARG A 72 -0.03 -12.76 -23.49
CA ARG A 72 -0.08 -12.50 -24.93
C ARG A 72 -1.19 -11.48 -25.21
N LEU A 73 -0.82 -10.45 -25.94
CA LEU A 73 -1.77 -9.44 -26.38
C LEU A 73 -2.18 -9.78 -27.82
N ALA A 74 -3.47 -9.97 -28.02
CA ALA A 74 -4.02 -10.37 -29.34
C ALA A 74 -4.07 -9.20 -30.31
#